data_f6e8cb08b3d4c8c6aeb100692f587272
#
_entry.id   f6e8cb08b3d4c8c6aeb100692f587272
#
_cell.length_a   1.000
_cell.length_b   1.000
_cell.length_c   1.000
_cell.angle_alpha   90.00
_cell.angle_beta   90.00
_cell.angle_gamma   90.00
#
_symmetry.space_group_name_H-M   'P 1'
#
loop_
_entity.id
_entity.type
_entity.pdbx_description
1 polymer ?
#
loop_
_entity_poly.entity_id
_entity_poly.type
_entity_poly.pdbx_seq_one_letter_code
_entity_poly.pdbx_strand_id
1 'polypeptide(L)'
;MIRSIFAITLVFASSTLVVRSSLSDDKKNSKSDAAKDVVELKGSDVNESSGLAVSNRDERRWWTHNDSGDKSRLYAFNHNGKRTGKCDLEGIKAKDWEDMASFQIDGQPKLVVADCGDNLAKRKSIWLYVFDEPDPNKSTDVDRIQKIQVTYPDGSRNCEAIAFDQSSKNILLIEKSTLPLAGIYTVTLPPASPRPVDIEVVAERVGTLNIPMITAVDVDPLNGDIWVVNYFQAFRFSRAETKNDLAAQLGKLPKVIDLPKWKQIEAAAVDREHQLWLTSEGKDAPLGRLNLDR
;
A
#
# COMPACT_ATOMS: atom_id res chain seq x y z
N MET A 1 -41.03 -63.66 10.43
CA MET A 1 -39.59 -63.37 10.06
C MET A 1 -39.15 -62.14 10.87
N ILE A 2 -38.52 -62.39 11.98
CA ILE A 2 -38.08 -61.35 12.93
C ILE A 2 -36.55 -61.18 12.74
N ARG A 3 -36.09 -60.02 12.32
CA ARG A 3 -34.67 -59.70 12.25
C ARG A 3 -34.25 -58.98 13.54
N SER A 4 -33.43 -59.65 14.34
CA SER A 4 -32.75 -59.11 15.51
C SER A 4 -31.63 -58.19 15.08
N ILE A 5 -31.61 -56.97 15.62
CA ILE A 5 -30.50 -56.01 15.51
C ILE A 5 -29.71 -56.07 16.80
N PHE A 6 -28.46 -56.53 16.73
CA PHE A 6 -27.51 -56.46 17.84
C PHE A 6 -26.90 -55.04 17.88
N ALA A 7 -27.14 -54.36 18.99
CA ALA A 7 -26.43 -53.11 19.31
C ALA A 7 -25.16 -53.46 20.11
N ILE A 8 -24.01 -53.08 19.55
CA ILE A 8 -22.70 -53.15 20.22
C ILE A 8 -22.46 -51.83 20.90
N THR A 9 -22.48 -51.80 22.23
CA THR A 9 -22.13 -50.62 23.01
C THR A 9 -20.61 -50.63 23.26
N LEU A 10 -19.88 -49.69 22.64
CA LEU A 10 -18.46 -49.46 22.91
C LEU A 10 -18.34 -48.51 24.10
N VAL A 11 -17.77 -48.99 25.20
CA VAL A 11 -17.41 -48.17 26.37
C VAL A 11 -15.99 -47.65 26.16
N PHE A 12 -15.84 -46.34 25.93
CA PHE A 12 -14.55 -45.67 25.97
C PHE A 12 -14.24 -45.22 27.41
N ALA A 13 -13.26 -45.84 28.02
CA ALA A 13 -12.66 -45.36 29.25
C ALA A 13 -11.69 -44.17 28.91
N SER A 14 -12.08 -42.96 29.26
CA SER A 14 -11.22 -41.78 29.15
C SER A 14 -10.34 -41.65 30.39
N SER A 15 -9.06 -41.98 30.24
CA SER A 15 -8.02 -41.64 31.21
C SER A 15 -7.57 -40.20 30.97
N THR A 16 -8.03 -39.29 31.82
CA THR A 16 -7.56 -37.89 31.83
C THR A 16 -6.17 -37.81 32.48
N LEU A 17 -5.15 -37.68 31.62
CA LEU A 17 -3.81 -37.32 32.05
C LEU A 17 -3.76 -35.80 32.30
N VAL A 18 -3.77 -35.38 33.56
CA VAL A 18 -3.57 -33.98 33.93
C VAL A 18 -2.07 -33.65 33.85
N VAL A 19 -1.62 -33.13 32.70
CA VAL A 19 -0.32 -32.48 32.58
C VAL A 19 -0.48 -31.05 33.08
N ARG A 20 -0.04 -30.78 34.30
CA ARG A 20 0.19 -29.41 34.77
C ARG A 20 1.44 -28.87 34.06
N SER A 21 1.29 -28.19 32.93
CA SER A 21 2.32 -27.31 32.40
C SER A 21 2.24 -25.99 33.17
N SER A 22 3.30 -25.69 33.90
CA SER A 22 3.58 -24.35 34.42
C SER A 22 3.86 -23.45 33.19
N LEU A 23 2.81 -22.85 32.63
CA LEU A 23 2.96 -21.74 31.70
C LEU A 23 3.29 -20.50 32.54
N SER A 24 4.56 -20.17 32.57
CA SER A 24 5.04 -18.87 33.02
C SER A 24 4.36 -17.78 32.19
N ASP A 25 3.93 -16.72 32.85
CA ASP A 25 3.32 -15.51 32.29
C ASP A 25 4.30 -14.72 31.38
N ASP A 26 4.58 -15.21 30.17
CA ASP A 26 5.32 -14.47 29.14
C ASP A 26 4.40 -13.84 28.08
N LYS A 27 3.14 -13.56 28.41
CA LYS A 27 2.16 -12.98 27.47
C LYS A 27 2.09 -11.44 27.46
N LYS A 28 3.06 -10.72 28.00
CA LYS A 28 2.97 -9.25 28.08
C LYS A 28 3.85 -8.45 27.11
N ASN A 29 4.67 -9.07 26.24
CA ASN A 29 5.63 -8.33 25.41
C ASN A 29 5.54 -8.52 23.87
N SER A 30 4.56 -9.22 23.32
CA SER A 30 4.53 -9.49 21.88
C SER A 30 3.85 -8.40 21.00
N LYS A 31 3.42 -7.27 21.58
CA LYS A 31 2.76 -6.19 20.80
C LYS A 31 3.72 -5.10 20.28
N SER A 32 4.95 -4.99 20.81
CA SER A 32 5.87 -3.90 20.47
C SER A 32 6.96 -4.28 19.46
N ASP A 33 7.11 -5.56 19.11
CA ASP A 33 8.28 -6.01 18.36
C ASP A 33 8.16 -5.96 16.83
N ALA A 34 6.94 -5.84 16.26
CA ALA A 34 6.75 -5.86 14.80
C ALA A 34 6.92 -4.49 14.12
N ALA A 35 6.78 -3.40 14.87
CA ALA A 35 7.02 -2.05 14.38
C ALA A 35 7.88 -1.25 15.36
N LYS A 36 8.68 -0.32 14.81
CA LYS A 36 9.53 0.63 15.54
C LYS A 36 9.08 2.06 15.23
N ASP A 37 9.49 3.00 16.08
CA ASP A 37 9.25 4.44 15.92
C ASP A 37 7.79 4.80 15.67
N VAL A 38 6.89 4.08 16.37
CA VAL A 38 5.45 4.22 16.18
C VAL A 38 4.96 5.51 16.83
N VAL A 39 4.27 6.33 16.03
CA VAL A 39 3.59 7.55 16.45
C VAL A 39 2.14 7.53 15.95
N GLU A 40 1.29 8.38 16.49
CA GLU A 40 -0.08 8.57 16.01
C GLU A 40 -0.15 9.79 15.08
N LEU A 41 -0.79 9.66 13.93
CA LEU A 41 -1.10 10.76 13.02
C LEU A 41 -2.16 11.67 13.68
N LYS A 42 -1.72 12.81 14.20
CA LYS A 42 -2.56 13.72 14.98
C LYS A 42 -3.38 14.63 14.07
N GLY A 43 -4.69 14.49 14.12
CA GLY A 43 -5.64 15.35 13.41
C GLY A 43 -6.93 14.62 13.11
N SER A 44 -8.06 15.31 13.34
CA SER A 44 -9.39 14.73 13.09
C SER A 44 -9.73 14.60 11.60
N ASP A 45 -8.90 15.19 10.73
CA ASP A 45 -9.16 15.25 9.30
C ASP A 45 -8.65 14.00 8.56
N VAL A 46 -7.76 13.18 9.19
CA VAL A 46 -7.25 11.92 8.64
C VAL A 46 -7.79 10.78 9.49
N ASN A 47 -8.71 10.04 8.94
CA ASN A 47 -9.39 8.92 9.61
C ASN A 47 -9.45 7.66 8.75
N GLU A 48 -9.06 7.75 7.49
CA GLU A 48 -9.02 6.66 6.51
C GLU A 48 -7.73 6.78 5.68
N SER A 49 -6.56 6.78 6.41
CA SER A 49 -5.25 6.91 5.74
C SER A 49 -5.03 5.72 4.82
N SER A 50 -5.11 5.96 3.51
CA SER A 50 -5.03 4.93 2.47
C SER A 50 -3.70 4.97 1.74
N GLY A 51 -3.24 6.09 1.18
CA GLY A 51 -1.92 6.19 0.56
C GLY A 51 -0.85 6.76 1.48
N LEU A 52 0.40 6.36 1.29
CA LEU A 52 1.56 6.88 2.04
C LEU A 52 2.74 7.13 1.09
N ALA A 53 3.41 8.27 1.23
CA ALA A 53 4.65 8.54 0.52
C ALA A 53 5.65 9.31 1.38
N VAL A 54 6.92 8.94 1.32
CA VAL A 54 8.00 9.73 1.94
C VAL A 54 8.26 10.95 1.07
N SER A 55 8.35 12.15 1.68
CA SER A 55 8.63 13.36 0.93
C SER A 55 10.05 13.36 0.33
N ASN A 56 10.17 13.68 -0.95
CA ASN A 56 11.45 13.91 -1.60
C ASN A 56 12.03 15.31 -1.33
N ARG A 57 11.27 16.21 -0.69
CA ARG A 57 11.74 17.55 -0.26
C ARG A 57 12.25 17.57 1.16
N ASP A 58 11.70 16.73 2.04
CA ASP A 58 12.11 16.58 3.45
C ASP A 58 11.88 15.13 3.87
N GLU A 59 12.93 14.32 3.91
CA GLU A 59 12.88 12.88 4.18
C GLU A 59 12.30 12.51 5.56
N ARG A 60 12.06 13.50 6.43
CA ARG A 60 11.38 13.33 7.71
C ARG A 60 9.94 13.80 7.68
N ARG A 61 9.30 13.74 6.50
CA ARG A 61 7.90 14.04 6.26
C ARG A 61 7.26 12.92 5.46
N TRP A 62 6.02 12.65 5.78
CA TRP A 62 5.18 11.67 5.10
C TRP A 62 3.94 12.37 4.59
N TRP A 63 3.61 12.13 3.34
CA TRP A 63 2.35 12.50 2.75
C TRP A 63 1.37 11.32 2.87
N THR A 64 0.11 11.63 3.17
CA THR A 64 -1.00 10.68 3.13
C THR A 64 -2.28 11.38 2.68
N HIS A 65 -3.27 10.61 2.30
CA HIS A 65 -4.62 11.07 2.02
C HIS A 65 -5.65 10.13 2.67
N ASN A 66 -6.90 10.58 2.75
CA ASN A 66 -8.00 9.68 3.05
C ASN A 66 -8.43 8.93 1.78
N ASP A 67 -9.06 7.79 1.97
CA ASP A 67 -9.78 7.04 0.97
C ASP A 67 -10.99 7.84 0.40
N SER A 68 -12.02 7.17 -0.02
CA SER A 68 -13.22 7.76 -0.59
C SER A 68 -13.96 8.73 0.37
N GLY A 69 -14.66 9.71 -0.21
CA GLY A 69 -15.55 10.63 0.55
C GLY A 69 -14.91 11.88 1.13
N ASP A 70 -13.59 12.03 1.09
CA ASP A 70 -12.89 13.28 1.44
C ASP A 70 -12.78 14.21 0.21
N LYS A 71 -12.18 15.38 0.44
CA LYS A 71 -11.77 16.30 -0.62
C LYS A 71 -10.50 15.75 -1.30
N SER A 72 -10.23 16.25 -2.51
CA SER A 72 -8.98 15.98 -3.23
C SER A 72 -7.80 16.63 -2.52
N ARG A 73 -7.33 16.00 -1.45
CA ARG A 73 -6.44 16.60 -0.46
C ARG A 73 -5.42 15.63 0.08
N LEU A 74 -4.19 16.13 0.25
CA LEU A 74 -3.10 15.44 0.93
C LEU A 74 -2.76 16.14 2.25
N TYR A 75 -2.21 15.38 3.17
CA TYR A 75 -1.75 15.85 4.46
C TYR A 75 -0.30 15.43 4.69
N ALA A 76 0.53 16.36 5.15
CA ALA A 76 1.92 16.08 5.50
C ALA A 76 2.10 15.99 7.00
N PHE A 77 2.85 14.98 7.45
CA PHE A 77 3.14 14.73 8.86
C PHE A 77 4.65 14.60 9.09
N ASN A 78 5.10 14.96 10.28
CA ASN A 78 6.47 14.73 10.72
C ASN A 78 6.60 13.44 11.52
N HIS A 79 7.84 13.08 11.88
CA HIS A 79 8.19 11.88 12.66
C HIS A 79 7.56 11.81 14.07
N ASN A 80 6.93 12.88 14.55
CA ASN A 80 6.17 12.90 15.81
C ASN A 80 4.65 12.77 15.58
N GLY A 81 4.23 12.46 14.36
CA GLY A 81 2.82 12.38 13.98
C GLY A 81 2.09 13.73 13.95
N LYS A 82 2.83 14.85 14.01
CA LYS A 82 2.23 16.18 13.92
C LYS A 82 2.07 16.59 12.46
N ARG A 83 0.86 17.03 12.09
CA ARG A 83 0.61 17.61 10.77
C ARG A 83 1.46 18.87 10.57
N THR A 84 2.17 18.94 9.44
CA THR A 84 3.06 20.04 9.07
C THR A 84 2.58 20.81 7.86
N GLY A 85 1.82 20.16 6.98
CA GLY A 85 1.31 20.76 5.77
C GLY A 85 0.01 20.12 5.28
N LYS A 86 -0.53 20.72 4.25
CA LYS A 86 -1.74 20.28 3.56
C LYS A 86 -1.66 20.70 2.09
N CYS A 87 -2.13 19.86 1.19
CA CYS A 87 -2.20 20.17 -0.23
C CYS A 87 -3.60 19.87 -0.78
N ASP A 88 -4.29 20.89 -1.28
CA ASP A 88 -5.55 20.71 -2.02
C ASP A 88 -5.24 20.64 -3.53
N LEU A 89 -5.76 19.63 -4.23
CA LEU A 89 -5.62 19.49 -5.68
C LEU A 89 -6.79 20.19 -6.38
N GLU A 90 -6.51 21.33 -7.03
CA GLU A 90 -7.54 22.13 -7.68
C GLU A 90 -8.10 21.46 -8.94
N GLY A 91 -9.40 21.55 -9.13
CA GLY A 91 -10.08 21.02 -10.30
C GLY A 91 -10.10 19.47 -10.37
N ILE A 92 -9.70 18.79 -9.28
CA ILE A 92 -9.85 17.36 -9.12
C ILE A 92 -11.05 17.06 -8.24
N LYS A 93 -11.81 16.04 -8.60
CA LYS A 93 -12.87 15.49 -7.77
C LYS A 93 -12.46 14.06 -7.40
N ALA A 94 -12.01 13.88 -6.17
CA ALA A 94 -11.72 12.57 -5.62
C ALA A 94 -12.97 11.70 -5.70
N LYS A 95 -12.81 10.46 -6.16
CA LYS A 95 -13.88 9.48 -6.23
C LYS A 95 -13.58 8.29 -5.32
N ASP A 96 -12.41 7.69 -5.51
CA ASP A 96 -11.99 6.48 -4.79
C ASP A 96 -10.45 6.44 -4.83
N TRP A 97 -9.83 7.26 -3.96
CA TRP A 97 -8.38 7.39 -3.87
C TRP A 97 -7.84 6.26 -3.00
N GLU A 98 -6.92 5.48 -3.52
CA GLU A 98 -6.44 4.29 -2.83
C GLU A 98 -4.98 4.42 -2.40
N ASP A 99 -4.10 4.88 -3.28
CA ASP A 99 -2.67 4.91 -2.98
C ASP A 99 -1.97 6.10 -3.64
N MET A 100 -0.74 6.37 -3.20
CA MET A 100 0.12 7.43 -3.72
C MET A 100 1.58 7.02 -3.71
N ALA A 101 2.37 7.63 -4.60
CA ALA A 101 3.82 7.45 -4.60
C ALA A 101 4.57 8.78 -4.77
N SER A 102 5.78 8.85 -4.22
CA SER A 102 6.72 9.94 -4.41
C SER A 102 7.90 9.51 -5.27
N PHE A 103 8.36 10.37 -6.17
CA PHE A 103 9.46 10.06 -7.08
C PHE A 103 10.15 11.33 -7.56
N GLN A 104 11.18 11.18 -8.39
CA GLN A 104 11.87 12.31 -9.00
C GLN A 104 11.96 12.16 -10.52
N ILE A 105 11.72 13.24 -11.24
CA ILE A 105 12.03 13.35 -12.66
C ILE A 105 13.00 14.52 -12.86
N ASP A 106 14.16 14.23 -13.43
CA ASP A 106 15.23 15.21 -13.67
C ASP A 106 15.60 16.03 -12.42
N GLY A 107 15.63 15.33 -11.25
CA GLY A 107 15.90 15.92 -9.95
C GLY A 107 14.75 16.73 -9.33
N GLN A 108 13.59 16.80 -10.00
CA GLN A 108 12.41 17.49 -9.48
C GLN A 108 11.51 16.51 -8.71
N PRO A 109 11.22 16.78 -7.43
CA PRO A 109 10.30 15.99 -6.64
C PRO A 109 8.87 16.01 -7.19
N LYS A 110 8.25 14.85 -7.32
CA LYS A 110 6.89 14.64 -7.81
C LYS A 110 6.10 13.75 -6.86
N LEU A 111 4.80 13.92 -6.89
CA LEU A 111 3.83 12.99 -6.32
C LEU A 111 2.90 12.48 -7.42
N VAL A 112 2.44 11.25 -7.25
CA VAL A 112 1.29 10.70 -7.97
C VAL A 112 0.27 10.20 -6.97
N VAL A 113 -1.00 10.53 -7.22
CA VAL A 113 -2.14 10.01 -6.47
C VAL A 113 -3.01 9.20 -7.42
N ALA A 114 -3.45 8.04 -7.00
CA ALA A 114 -4.29 7.15 -7.78
C ALA A 114 -5.75 7.17 -7.32
N ASP A 115 -6.63 7.62 -8.20
CA ASP A 115 -8.09 7.48 -8.08
C ASP A 115 -8.48 6.20 -8.83
N CYS A 116 -8.23 5.05 -8.18
CA CYS A 116 -8.22 3.75 -8.86
C CYS A 116 -9.09 2.68 -8.21
N GLY A 117 -9.68 2.95 -7.04
CA GLY A 117 -10.59 2.04 -6.37
C GLY A 117 -11.82 1.73 -7.23
N ASP A 118 -12.22 0.46 -7.23
CA ASP A 118 -13.40 -0.03 -7.96
C ASP A 118 -13.88 -1.37 -7.40
N ASN A 119 -14.33 -1.36 -6.17
CA ASN A 119 -14.77 -2.56 -5.43
C ASN A 119 -15.79 -3.43 -6.19
N LEU A 120 -16.49 -2.86 -7.17
CA LEU A 120 -17.45 -3.57 -8.00
C LEU A 120 -16.91 -3.92 -9.40
N ALA A 121 -15.67 -3.58 -9.72
CA ALA A 121 -15.04 -3.74 -11.03
C ALA A 121 -15.93 -3.25 -12.19
N LYS A 122 -16.40 -1.99 -12.11
CA LYS A 122 -17.33 -1.38 -13.09
C LYS A 122 -16.74 -0.14 -13.78
N ARG A 123 -15.66 0.44 -13.24
CA ARG A 123 -15.03 1.62 -13.82
C ARG A 123 -14.32 1.23 -15.12
N LYS A 124 -14.67 1.89 -16.21
CA LYS A 124 -14.00 1.70 -17.50
C LYS A 124 -12.57 2.22 -17.51
N SER A 125 -12.29 3.23 -16.69
CA SER A 125 -10.99 3.85 -16.54
C SER A 125 -10.80 4.36 -15.12
N ILE A 126 -9.55 4.51 -14.72
CA ILE A 126 -9.09 5.11 -13.48
C ILE A 126 -8.29 6.38 -13.79
N TRP A 127 -7.88 7.12 -12.77
CA TRP A 127 -7.09 8.33 -12.93
C TRP A 127 -5.81 8.29 -12.09
N LEU A 128 -4.72 8.75 -12.69
CA LEU A 128 -3.47 9.06 -11.99
C LEU A 128 -3.25 10.56 -12.09
N TYR A 129 -3.04 11.21 -10.95
CA TYR A 129 -2.80 12.65 -10.85
C TYR A 129 -1.36 12.88 -10.48
N VAL A 130 -0.55 13.40 -11.43
CA VAL A 130 0.89 13.64 -11.25
C VAL A 130 1.14 15.15 -11.18
N PHE A 131 1.89 15.58 -10.17
CA PHE A 131 2.19 16.98 -9.93
C PHE A 131 3.52 17.18 -9.20
N ASP A 132 4.03 18.40 -9.22
CA ASP A 132 5.20 18.77 -8.44
C ASP A 132 4.89 18.64 -6.95
N GLU A 133 5.76 17.96 -6.21
CA GLU A 133 5.59 17.84 -4.77
C GLU A 133 5.61 19.25 -4.13
N PRO A 134 4.58 19.66 -3.39
CA PRO A 134 4.58 20.93 -2.67
C PRO A 134 5.49 20.87 -1.43
N ASP A 135 5.73 22.03 -0.81
CA ASP A 135 6.47 22.09 0.46
C ASP A 135 5.65 21.37 1.57
N PRO A 136 6.15 20.25 2.13
CA PRO A 136 5.42 19.49 3.15
C PRO A 136 5.26 20.22 4.49
N ASN A 137 5.86 21.40 4.64
CA ASN A 137 5.76 22.24 5.83
C ASN A 137 4.79 23.42 5.65
N LYS A 138 4.01 23.44 4.54
CA LYS A 138 3.04 24.50 4.25
C LYS A 138 1.69 23.95 3.81
N SER A 139 0.66 24.79 3.93
CA SER A 139 -0.61 24.54 3.26
C SER A 139 -0.58 25.25 1.91
N THR A 140 -0.87 24.49 0.84
CA THR A 140 -0.74 24.93 -0.55
C THR A 140 -1.87 24.33 -1.39
N ASP A 141 -2.34 25.07 -2.38
CA ASP A 141 -3.20 24.56 -3.43
C ASP A 141 -2.35 24.29 -4.67
N VAL A 142 -2.61 23.18 -5.36
CA VAL A 142 -1.91 22.76 -6.58
C VAL A 142 -2.89 22.74 -7.74
N ASP A 143 -2.62 23.56 -8.78
CA ASP A 143 -3.42 23.69 -10.00
C ASP A 143 -2.77 23.04 -11.23
N ARG A 144 -1.44 22.83 -11.20
CA ARG A 144 -0.70 22.19 -12.29
C ARG A 144 -0.62 20.70 -12.08
N ILE A 145 -1.61 19.99 -12.59
CA ILE A 145 -1.77 18.55 -12.41
C ILE A 145 -1.82 17.88 -13.79
N GLN A 146 -0.91 16.97 -14.04
CA GLN A 146 -0.98 16.06 -15.19
C GLN A 146 -2.00 14.97 -14.86
N LYS A 147 -3.09 14.91 -15.64
CA LYS A 147 -4.14 13.93 -15.48
C LYS A 147 -3.95 12.81 -16.48
N ILE A 148 -3.80 11.59 -16.01
CA ILE A 148 -3.60 10.41 -16.83
C ILE A 148 -4.80 9.49 -16.62
N GLN A 149 -5.60 9.33 -17.66
CA GLN A 149 -6.71 8.37 -17.68
C GLN A 149 -6.17 7.01 -18.11
N VAL A 150 -6.32 6.02 -17.26
CA VAL A 150 -5.79 4.67 -17.51
C VAL A 150 -6.94 3.69 -17.72
N THR A 151 -6.85 2.87 -18.76
CA THR A 151 -7.72 1.72 -18.99
C THR A 151 -6.92 0.43 -18.87
N TYR A 152 -7.55 -0.63 -18.35
CA TYR A 152 -6.93 -1.95 -18.30
C TYR A 152 -7.26 -2.74 -19.58
N PRO A 153 -6.30 -3.48 -20.16
CA PRO A 153 -6.52 -4.19 -21.45
C PRO A 153 -7.51 -5.34 -21.34
N ASP A 154 -7.73 -5.84 -20.13
CA ASP A 154 -8.53 -7.03 -19.83
C ASP A 154 -9.77 -6.74 -18.95
N GLY A 155 -10.25 -5.48 -18.98
CA GLY A 155 -11.45 -5.01 -18.29
C GLY A 155 -11.20 -4.36 -16.94
N SER A 156 -12.28 -3.91 -16.30
CA SER A 156 -12.23 -3.17 -15.02
C SER A 156 -11.55 -3.98 -13.90
N ARG A 157 -10.77 -3.30 -13.07
CA ARG A 157 -10.04 -3.87 -11.95
C ARG A 157 -10.18 -3.00 -10.71
N ASN A 158 -10.27 -3.63 -9.54
CA ASN A 158 -10.10 -2.92 -8.27
C ASN A 158 -8.61 -2.81 -7.97
N CYS A 159 -8.02 -1.66 -8.24
CA CYS A 159 -6.61 -1.38 -7.96
C CYS A 159 -6.51 -0.61 -6.65
N GLU A 160 -5.70 -1.10 -5.73
CA GLU A 160 -5.54 -0.52 -4.39
C GLU A 160 -4.09 -0.14 -4.08
N ALA A 161 -3.16 -0.46 -4.99
CA ALA A 161 -1.75 -0.25 -4.73
C ALA A 161 -1.02 0.29 -5.96
N ILE A 162 -0.26 1.37 -5.79
CA ILE A 162 0.58 1.94 -6.83
C ILE A 162 1.99 2.24 -6.33
N ALA A 163 2.98 2.11 -7.19
CA ALA A 163 4.34 2.56 -6.93
C ALA A 163 4.98 3.13 -8.19
N PHE A 164 6.01 3.96 -8.02
CA PHE A 164 6.80 4.43 -9.14
C PHE A 164 8.17 3.74 -9.16
N ASP A 165 8.47 3.07 -10.24
CA ASP A 165 9.81 2.53 -10.47
C ASP A 165 10.70 3.54 -11.18
N GLN A 166 11.65 4.10 -10.44
CA GLN A 166 12.57 5.12 -10.92
C GLN A 166 13.43 4.64 -12.10
N SER A 167 13.73 3.35 -12.17
CA SER A 167 14.63 2.78 -13.18
C SER A 167 13.96 2.59 -14.53
N SER A 168 12.72 2.14 -14.55
CA SER A 168 11.92 1.96 -15.77
C SER A 168 11.05 3.17 -16.11
N LYS A 169 10.89 4.10 -15.18
CA LYS A 169 9.95 5.24 -15.24
C LYS A 169 8.48 4.78 -15.42
N ASN A 170 8.17 3.63 -14.88
CA ASN A 170 6.83 3.07 -14.89
C ASN A 170 6.12 3.28 -13.56
N ILE A 171 4.82 3.56 -13.63
CA ILE A 171 3.91 3.42 -12.51
C ILE A 171 3.43 1.98 -12.51
N LEU A 172 3.70 1.27 -11.41
CA LEU A 172 3.20 -0.06 -11.13
C LEU A 172 1.81 0.06 -10.53
N LEU A 173 0.86 -0.77 -10.97
CA LEU A 173 -0.48 -0.85 -10.41
C LEU A 173 -0.77 -2.33 -10.10
N ILE A 174 -1.29 -2.59 -8.89
CA ILE A 174 -1.60 -3.95 -8.45
C ILE A 174 -3.06 -4.02 -8.01
N GLU A 175 -3.75 -5.04 -8.53
CA GLU A 175 -5.13 -5.33 -8.19
C GLU A 175 -5.24 -5.87 -6.75
N LYS A 176 -6.26 -5.43 -6.00
CA LYS A 176 -6.70 -6.07 -4.75
C LYS A 176 -7.68 -7.17 -5.10
N SER A 177 -7.22 -8.40 -5.09
CA SER A 177 -8.04 -9.59 -5.30
C SER A 177 -8.23 -10.35 -3.99
N THR A 178 -9.41 -10.86 -3.74
CA THR A 178 -9.65 -11.77 -2.60
C THR A 178 -9.01 -13.14 -2.81
N LEU A 179 -8.77 -13.51 -4.06
CA LEU A 179 -8.02 -14.71 -4.43
C LEU A 179 -6.54 -14.35 -4.63
N PRO A 180 -5.61 -15.31 -4.49
CA PRO A 180 -4.19 -15.08 -4.74
C PRO A 180 -3.91 -15.03 -6.26
N LEU A 181 -4.56 -14.10 -6.96
CA LEU A 181 -4.52 -13.91 -8.41
C LEU A 181 -4.57 -12.41 -8.77
N ALA A 182 -3.86 -11.57 -8.00
CA ALA A 182 -3.83 -10.13 -8.23
C ALA A 182 -3.13 -9.78 -9.54
N GLY A 183 -3.81 -9.11 -10.45
CA GLY A 183 -3.24 -8.61 -11.70
C GLY A 183 -2.18 -7.54 -11.43
N ILE A 184 -1.09 -7.59 -12.20
CA ILE A 184 0.00 -6.61 -12.17
C ILE A 184 0.00 -5.87 -13.51
N TYR A 185 -0.01 -4.54 -13.43
CA TYR A 185 -0.02 -3.67 -14.61
C TYR A 185 1.04 -2.59 -14.47
N THR A 186 1.49 -2.05 -15.60
CA THR A 186 2.39 -0.90 -15.65
C THR A 186 1.86 0.17 -16.59
N VAL A 187 2.16 1.40 -16.26
CA VAL A 187 1.94 2.58 -17.09
C VAL A 187 3.27 3.33 -17.20
N THR A 188 3.83 3.41 -18.38
CA THR A 188 4.98 4.30 -18.61
C THR A 188 4.53 5.74 -18.40
N LEU A 189 5.20 6.46 -17.50
CA LEU A 189 4.86 7.84 -17.20
C LEU A 189 4.98 8.71 -18.46
N PRO A 190 3.88 9.30 -18.97
CA PRO A 190 3.95 10.18 -20.12
C PRO A 190 4.77 11.43 -19.80
N PRO A 191 5.48 12.01 -20.80
CA PRO A 191 6.17 13.28 -20.61
C PRO A 191 5.21 14.37 -20.10
N ALA A 192 5.71 15.25 -19.25
CA ALA A 192 4.94 16.40 -18.78
C ALA A 192 4.50 17.26 -19.96
N SER A 193 3.20 17.58 -20.03
CA SER A 193 2.65 18.49 -21.04
C SER A 193 2.74 19.94 -20.54
N PRO A 194 3.16 20.90 -21.39
CA PRO A 194 3.12 22.32 -21.05
C PRO A 194 1.67 22.87 -20.95
N ARG A 195 0.70 22.12 -21.41
CA ARG A 195 -0.75 22.45 -21.33
C ARG A 195 -1.47 21.40 -20.50
N PRO A 196 -2.48 21.81 -19.72
CA PRO A 196 -3.34 20.85 -19.02
C PRO A 196 -4.16 20.07 -20.07
N VAL A 197 -3.73 18.86 -20.38
CA VAL A 197 -4.42 17.94 -21.30
C VAL A 197 -4.56 16.62 -20.58
N ASP A 198 -5.76 16.08 -20.60
CA ASP A 198 -5.98 14.71 -20.12
C ASP A 198 -5.30 13.73 -21.10
N ILE A 199 -4.45 12.86 -20.57
CA ILE A 199 -3.69 11.89 -21.35
C ILE A 199 -4.35 10.54 -21.17
N GLU A 200 -4.76 9.89 -22.27
CA GLU A 200 -5.32 8.55 -22.23
C GLU A 200 -4.23 7.51 -22.50
N VAL A 201 -4.15 6.49 -21.65
CA VAL A 201 -3.21 5.38 -21.79
C VAL A 201 -3.90 4.04 -21.52
N VAL A 202 -3.41 2.99 -22.16
CA VAL A 202 -3.77 1.62 -21.83
C VAL A 202 -2.62 1.03 -21.00
N ALA A 203 -2.94 0.52 -19.82
CA ALA A 203 -1.96 -0.15 -18.99
C ALA A 203 -1.46 -1.43 -19.64
N GLU A 204 -0.19 -1.76 -19.48
CA GLU A 204 0.36 -3.03 -19.90
C GLU A 204 0.20 -4.05 -18.77
N ARG A 205 -0.42 -5.21 -19.05
CA ARG A 205 -0.48 -6.30 -18.10
C ARG A 205 0.83 -7.08 -18.12
N VAL A 206 1.56 -7.09 -17.00
CA VAL A 206 2.90 -7.69 -16.91
C VAL A 206 2.92 -9.00 -16.12
N GLY A 207 1.86 -9.34 -15.40
CA GLY A 207 1.84 -10.59 -14.65
C GLY A 207 0.65 -10.76 -13.71
N THR A 208 0.82 -11.70 -12.79
CA THR A 208 -0.12 -11.99 -11.69
C THR A 208 0.66 -12.33 -10.43
N LEU A 209 0.27 -11.75 -9.29
CA LEU A 209 0.80 -12.10 -7.98
C LEU A 209 -0.09 -13.11 -7.26
N ASN A 210 0.54 -14.11 -6.65
CA ASN A 210 -0.15 -15.09 -5.82
C ASN A 210 -0.31 -14.60 -4.36
N ILE A 211 -0.66 -13.33 -4.20
CA ILE A 211 -0.86 -12.66 -2.92
C ILE A 211 -2.27 -12.09 -2.90
N PRO A 212 -3.13 -12.51 -1.96
CA PRO A 212 -4.49 -11.97 -1.85
C PRO A 212 -4.50 -10.68 -1.02
N MET A 213 -5.53 -9.85 -1.22
CA MET A 213 -5.85 -8.69 -0.38
C MET A 213 -4.71 -7.67 -0.30
N ILE A 214 -4.05 -7.41 -1.43
CA ILE A 214 -2.99 -6.38 -1.51
C ILE A 214 -3.61 -5.01 -1.28
N THR A 215 -3.01 -4.23 -0.39
CA THR A 215 -3.46 -2.90 0.02
C THR A 215 -2.45 -1.79 -0.28
N ALA A 216 -1.16 -2.12 -0.43
CA ALA A 216 -0.14 -1.14 -0.77
C ALA A 216 1.04 -1.77 -1.52
N VAL A 217 1.74 -0.97 -2.27
CA VAL A 217 3.03 -1.31 -2.88
C VAL A 217 3.94 -0.09 -2.89
N ASP A 218 5.24 -0.29 -2.65
CA ASP A 218 6.22 0.75 -2.93
C ASP A 218 7.53 0.15 -3.45
N VAL A 219 8.30 0.98 -4.14
CA VAL A 219 9.61 0.62 -4.70
C VAL A 219 10.69 1.39 -3.97
N ASP A 220 11.62 0.68 -3.36
CA ASP A 220 12.78 1.27 -2.70
C ASP A 220 13.51 2.20 -3.68
N PRO A 221 13.63 3.50 -3.38
CA PRO A 221 14.13 4.49 -4.32
C PRO A 221 15.61 4.33 -4.65
N LEU A 222 16.36 3.58 -3.85
CA LEU A 222 17.81 3.42 -4.01
C LEU A 222 18.20 2.08 -4.63
N ASN A 223 17.60 0.97 -4.18
CA ASN A 223 17.97 -0.36 -4.65
C ASN A 223 16.93 -1.01 -5.57
N GLY A 224 15.72 -0.43 -5.64
CA GLY A 224 14.64 -0.89 -6.50
C GLY A 224 13.93 -2.15 -6.02
N ASP A 225 14.13 -2.57 -4.78
CA ASP A 225 13.34 -3.67 -4.21
C ASP A 225 11.87 -3.26 -4.15
N ILE A 226 10.98 -4.19 -4.52
CA ILE A 226 9.54 -3.96 -4.46
C ILE A 226 9.00 -4.53 -3.16
N TRP A 227 8.27 -3.70 -2.42
CA TRP A 227 7.54 -4.08 -1.24
C TRP A 227 6.05 -4.11 -1.53
N VAL A 228 5.44 -5.28 -1.43
CA VAL A 228 3.99 -5.47 -1.54
C VAL A 228 3.44 -5.74 -0.15
N VAL A 229 2.33 -5.10 0.19
CA VAL A 229 1.71 -5.21 1.51
C VAL A 229 0.28 -5.69 1.36
N ASN A 230 -0.14 -6.60 2.23
CA ASN A 230 -1.53 -6.91 2.47
C ASN A 230 -1.88 -6.65 3.94
N TYR A 231 -3.07 -6.95 4.40
CA TYR A 231 -3.48 -6.70 5.80
C TYR A 231 -2.62 -7.40 6.86
N PHE A 232 -1.81 -8.39 6.51
CA PHE A 232 -1.14 -9.28 7.47
C PHE A 232 0.37 -9.34 7.31
N GLN A 233 0.86 -9.15 6.09
CA GLN A 233 2.24 -9.42 5.72
C GLN A 233 2.78 -8.39 4.72
N ALA A 234 4.08 -8.14 4.80
CA ALA A 234 4.87 -7.48 3.79
C ALA A 234 5.71 -8.50 3.01
N PHE A 235 5.80 -8.32 1.72
CA PHE A 235 6.49 -9.18 0.77
C PHE A 235 7.57 -8.36 0.05
N ARG A 236 8.84 -8.63 0.34
CA ARG A 236 9.96 -7.95 -0.31
C ARG A 236 10.49 -8.78 -1.47
N PHE A 237 10.43 -8.22 -2.67
CA PHE A 237 10.96 -8.76 -3.91
C PHE A 237 12.28 -8.06 -4.26
N SER A 238 13.41 -8.73 -4.12
CA SER A 238 14.72 -8.13 -4.41
C SER A 238 14.94 -7.93 -5.91
N ARG A 239 15.50 -6.76 -6.28
CA ARG A 239 15.85 -6.43 -7.65
C ARG A 239 17.18 -7.02 -8.10
N ALA A 240 18.10 -7.34 -7.20
CA ALA A 240 19.54 -7.59 -7.44
C ALA A 240 19.90 -8.44 -8.69
N GLU A 241 18.98 -9.26 -9.21
CA GLU A 241 19.26 -10.16 -10.34
C GLU A 241 18.33 -9.97 -11.55
N THR A 242 17.43 -8.99 -11.54
CA THR A 242 16.35 -8.86 -12.54
C THR A 242 16.52 -7.74 -13.56
N LYS A 243 17.62 -6.98 -13.49
CA LYS A 243 17.97 -5.94 -14.47
C LYS A 243 16.82 -4.99 -14.84
N ASN A 244 16.06 -4.51 -13.85
CA ASN A 244 14.91 -3.61 -14.03
C ASN A 244 13.68 -4.24 -14.73
N ASP A 245 13.59 -5.54 -14.85
CA ASP A 245 12.41 -6.25 -15.30
C ASP A 245 11.46 -6.48 -14.11
N LEU A 246 10.40 -5.68 -14.03
CA LEU A 246 9.39 -5.73 -12.96
C LEU A 246 8.67 -7.08 -12.92
N ALA A 247 8.32 -7.65 -14.09
CA ALA A 247 7.64 -8.93 -14.17
C ALA A 247 8.54 -10.07 -13.65
N ALA A 248 9.80 -10.09 -14.06
CA ALA A 248 10.79 -11.05 -13.58
C ALA A 248 11.07 -10.89 -12.09
N GLN A 249 11.09 -9.66 -11.58
CA GLN A 249 11.28 -9.38 -10.16
C GLN A 249 10.10 -9.89 -9.32
N LEU A 250 8.86 -9.56 -9.69
CA LEU A 250 7.64 -9.97 -9.00
C LEU A 250 7.32 -11.47 -9.20
N GLY A 251 7.92 -12.11 -10.19
CA GLY A 251 7.87 -13.56 -10.40
C GLY A 251 8.75 -14.39 -9.46
N LYS A 252 9.63 -13.76 -8.68
CA LYS A 252 10.49 -14.45 -7.70
C LYS A 252 9.78 -14.71 -6.38
N LEU A 253 10.34 -15.58 -5.55
CA LEU A 253 9.90 -15.79 -4.19
C LEU A 253 10.31 -14.57 -3.33
N PRO A 254 9.36 -13.91 -2.65
CA PRO A 254 9.67 -12.78 -1.78
C PRO A 254 10.20 -13.24 -0.42
N LYS A 255 10.89 -12.34 0.28
CA LYS A 255 11.02 -12.41 1.73
C LYS A 255 9.68 -11.98 2.33
N VAL A 256 9.09 -12.83 3.17
CA VAL A 256 7.80 -12.57 3.83
C VAL A 256 8.05 -12.15 5.27
N ILE A 257 7.36 -11.10 5.72
CA ILE A 257 7.51 -10.53 7.06
C ILE A 257 6.12 -10.22 7.60
N ASP A 258 5.82 -10.68 8.81
CA ASP A 258 4.54 -10.42 9.46
C ASP A 258 4.43 -8.95 9.89
N LEU A 259 3.28 -8.34 9.63
CA LEU A 259 2.99 -6.97 9.98
C LEU A 259 2.58 -6.81 11.47
N PRO A 260 2.67 -5.60 12.02
CA PRO A 260 2.08 -5.29 13.31
C PRO A 260 0.56 -5.50 13.27
N LYS A 261 -0.02 -5.89 14.40
CA LYS A 261 -1.47 -6.12 14.50
C LYS A 261 -2.25 -4.80 14.62
N TRP A 262 -2.09 -3.93 13.64
CA TRP A 262 -2.89 -2.72 13.51
C TRP A 262 -4.21 -3.04 12.78
N LYS A 263 -5.18 -2.14 12.91
CA LYS A 263 -6.43 -2.26 12.18
C LYS A 263 -6.20 -1.83 10.73
N GLN A 264 -6.48 -2.68 9.77
CA GLN A 264 -6.45 -2.35 8.33
C GLN A 264 -5.22 -1.52 7.92
N ILE A 265 -4.07 -2.18 7.82
CA ILE A 265 -2.88 -1.54 7.23
C ILE A 265 -3.14 -1.41 5.73
N GLU A 266 -3.27 -0.16 5.25
CA GLU A 266 -3.64 0.11 3.86
C GLU A 266 -2.62 0.98 3.13
N ALA A 267 -1.60 1.50 3.83
CA ALA A 267 -0.59 2.30 3.17
C ALA A 267 0.83 1.95 3.62
N ALA A 268 1.76 2.00 2.67
CA ALA A 268 3.15 1.71 2.90
C ALA A 268 4.05 2.61 2.04
N ALA A 269 5.22 2.99 2.58
CA ALA A 269 6.24 3.73 1.84
C ALA A 269 7.64 3.33 2.27
N VAL A 270 8.58 3.28 1.35
CA VAL A 270 9.99 2.98 1.63
C VAL A 270 10.80 4.27 1.65
N ASP A 271 11.56 4.47 2.73
CA ASP A 271 12.45 5.61 2.83
C ASP A 271 13.85 5.34 2.21
N ARG A 272 14.71 6.35 2.23
CA ARG A 272 16.09 6.24 1.72
C ARG A 272 17.04 5.48 2.65
N GLU A 273 16.58 5.07 3.82
CA GLU A 273 17.29 4.17 4.73
C GLU A 273 16.81 2.71 4.54
N HIS A 274 16.07 2.42 3.45
CA HIS A 274 15.49 1.11 3.13
C HIS A 274 14.47 0.61 4.16
N GLN A 275 13.86 1.53 4.96
CA GLN A 275 12.86 1.18 5.95
C GLN A 275 11.46 1.24 5.34
N LEU A 276 10.65 0.22 5.57
CA LEU A 276 9.25 0.21 5.19
C LEU A 276 8.42 0.87 6.29
N TRP A 277 7.85 2.02 5.99
CA TRP A 277 6.88 2.73 6.82
C TRP A 277 5.47 2.27 6.49
N LEU A 278 4.64 2.20 7.51
CA LEU A 278 3.27 1.71 7.43
C LEU A 278 2.34 2.67 8.14
N THR A 279 1.11 2.80 7.64
CA THR A 279 0.00 3.39 8.38
C THR A 279 -1.27 2.57 8.19
N SER A 280 -2.30 2.87 8.96
CA SER A 280 -3.55 2.14 8.93
C SER A 280 -4.74 3.08 8.97
N GLU A 281 -5.91 2.56 8.70
CA GLU A 281 -7.15 3.29 8.89
C GLU A 281 -7.47 3.57 10.36
N GLY A 282 -8.29 4.58 10.56
CA GLY A 282 -8.86 4.98 11.84
C GLY A 282 -8.37 6.34 12.31
N LYS A 283 -9.11 6.89 13.26
CA LYS A 283 -8.69 8.12 13.93
C LYS A 283 -7.40 7.89 14.70
N ASP A 284 -6.49 8.88 14.66
CA ASP A 284 -5.18 8.80 15.30
C ASP A 284 -4.40 7.55 14.83
N ALA A 285 -4.47 7.26 13.51
CA ALA A 285 -3.84 6.11 12.90
C ALA A 285 -2.34 6.02 13.24
N PRO A 286 -1.79 4.83 13.52
CA PRO A 286 -0.37 4.68 13.75
C PRO A 286 0.41 4.90 12.46
N LEU A 287 1.53 5.60 12.55
CA LEU A 287 2.61 5.65 11.57
C LEU A 287 3.86 5.07 12.22
N GLY A 288 4.48 4.07 11.60
CA GLY A 288 5.69 3.45 12.13
C GLY A 288 6.40 2.61 11.10
N ARG A 289 7.66 2.29 11.34
CA ARG A 289 8.44 1.45 10.43
C ARG A 289 8.41 -0.02 10.85
N LEU A 290 8.39 -0.90 9.85
CA LEU A 290 8.45 -2.35 10.07
C LEU A 290 9.80 -2.74 10.71
N ASN A 291 9.76 -3.60 11.72
CA ASN A 291 10.97 -4.12 12.33
C ASN A 291 11.54 -5.26 11.47
N LEU A 292 12.63 -4.99 10.75
CA LEU A 292 13.30 -5.94 9.84
C LEU A 292 14.36 -6.82 10.53
N ASP A 293 14.62 -6.61 11.83
CA ASP A 293 15.66 -7.32 12.60
C ASP A 293 15.16 -8.64 13.24
N ARG A 294 14.03 -9.16 12.75
CA ARG A 294 13.42 -10.41 13.24
C ARG A 294 13.86 -11.63 12.44
#